data_39cf0297ff3b0881ebd566835cfe9f23
#
_entry.id   39cf0297ff3b0881ebd566835cfe9f23
#
_cell.length_a   1.000
_cell.length_b   1.000
_cell.length_c   1.000
_cell.angle_alpha   90.00
_cell.angle_beta   90.00
_cell.angle_gamma   90.00
#
_symmetry.space_group_name_H-M   'P 1'
#
loop_
_entity.id
_entity.type
_entity.pdbx_description
1 polymer ?
#
loop_
_entity_poly.entity_id
_entity_poly.type
_entity_poly.pdbx_seq_one_letter_code
_entity_poly.pdbx_strand_id
1 'polypeptide(L)'
;MMTTRLNPPPGWPPVPPGWQPPPQWQPDPSWPDPPPGWNLWIEDTAARDRHIRPAQWTIAGGSAAFLGSLLPFLSSSQPDIYAVNSSPKESAAFFGVLLAGLGVIMRARSGRANSVSAILALILAGLAVLTLAGITLAGIVGSDETDAFGNTVHVNLSPQIGILISIVGCVAAGIGAIMSFRHR
;
A
#
# COMPACT_ATOMS: atom_id res chain seq x y z
N MET A 1 16.77 10.69 -3.75
CA MET A 1 17.33 11.71 -4.68
C MET A 1 16.34 12.85 -4.72
N MET A 2 16.80 14.07 -4.47
CA MET A 2 16.00 15.26 -4.71
C MET A 2 15.92 15.47 -6.22
N THR A 3 14.73 15.46 -6.75
CA THR A 3 14.48 15.82 -8.16
C THR A 3 14.28 17.32 -8.21
N THR A 4 15.19 18.01 -8.91
CA THR A 4 15.09 19.44 -9.17
C THR A 4 14.53 19.66 -10.56
N ARG A 5 13.74 20.70 -10.75
CA ARG A 5 13.26 21.15 -12.06
C ARG A 5 13.81 22.54 -12.37
N LEU A 6 13.95 22.84 -13.66
CA LEU A 6 14.29 24.18 -14.10
C LEU A 6 13.13 25.13 -13.80
N ASN A 7 13.46 26.30 -13.25
CA ASN A 7 12.56 27.41 -13.00
C ASN A 7 12.98 28.55 -13.95
N PRO A 8 12.44 28.62 -15.18
CA PRO A 8 12.87 29.61 -16.15
C PRO A 8 12.56 31.03 -15.65
N PRO A 9 13.52 31.93 -15.71
CA PRO A 9 13.31 33.35 -15.40
C PRO A 9 12.37 34.02 -16.40
N PRO A 10 11.82 35.19 -16.07
CA PRO A 10 11.04 35.96 -17.00
C PRO A 10 11.82 36.27 -18.29
N GLY A 11 11.20 36.02 -19.42
CA GLY A 11 11.80 36.21 -20.75
C GLY A 11 12.47 34.97 -21.34
N TRP A 12 12.60 33.87 -20.59
CA TRP A 12 13.03 32.61 -21.19
C TRP A 12 11.85 31.84 -21.82
N PRO A 13 12.13 30.98 -22.80
CA PRO A 13 11.08 30.14 -23.38
C PRO A 13 10.47 29.19 -22.32
N PRO A 14 9.14 28.92 -22.42
CA PRO A 14 8.49 28.00 -21.51
C PRO A 14 9.04 26.57 -21.67
N VAL A 15 9.32 25.92 -20.57
CA VAL A 15 9.84 24.54 -20.54
C VAL A 15 8.66 23.55 -20.48
N PRO A 16 8.64 22.49 -21.30
CA PRO A 16 7.60 21.49 -21.22
C PRO A 16 7.51 20.85 -19.82
N PRO A 17 6.30 20.52 -19.33
CA PRO A 17 6.15 19.82 -18.07
C PRO A 17 6.96 18.52 -18.03
N GLY A 18 7.80 18.36 -17.00
CA GLY A 18 8.62 17.14 -16.84
C GLY A 18 9.92 17.13 -17.64
N TRP A 19 10.24 18.21 -18.38
CA TRP A 19 11.52 18.32 -19.05
C TRP A 19 12.68 18.35 -18.04
N GLN A 20 13.68 17.53 -18.31
CA GLN A 20 14.94 17.51 -17.56
C GLN A 20 16.09 17.86 -18.50
N PRO A 21 16.96 18.78 -18.14
CA PRO A 21 18.11 19.12 -18.96
C PRO A 21 19.02 17.90 -19.11
N PRO A 22 19.58 17.67 -20.31
CA PRO A 22 20.61 16.68 -20.50
C PRO A 22 21.86 17.01 -19.67
N PRO A 23 22.73 16.02 -19.41
CA PRO A 23 24.02 16.28 -18.74
C PRO A 23 24.78 17.38 -19.46
N GLN A 24 25.30 18.35 -18.70
CA GLN A 24 26.06 19.50 -19.20
C GLN A 24 25.21 20.55 -19.97
N TRP A 25 23.88 20.51 -19.83
CA TRP A 25 23.04 21.55 -20.41
C TRP A 25 23.36 22.94 -19.82
N GLN A 26 23.47 23.92 -20.68
CA GLN A 26 23.65 25.34 -20.34
C GLN A 26 22.56 26.16 -21.01
N PRO A 27 22.13 27.28 -20.39
CA PRO A 27 21.22 28.23 -21.04
C PRO A 27 21.81 28.76 -22.32
N ASP A 28 20.93 29.04 -23.29
CA ASP A 28 21.34 29.67 -24.54
C ASP A 28 21.94 31.09 -24.25
N PRO A 29 23.12 31.39 -24.74
CA PRO A 29 23.73 32.72 -24.54
C PRO A 29 22.89 33.90 -25.04
N SER A 30 21.92 33.65 -25.91
CA SER A 30 21.00 34.67 -26.40
C SER A 30 19.86 35.01 -25.45
N TRP A 31 19.68 34.23 -24.41
CA TRP A 31 18.62 34.48 -23.43
C TRP A 31 19.03 35.57 -22.43
N PRO A 32 18.05 36.35 -21.93
CA PRO A 32 18.36 37.40 -20.96
C PRO A 32 18.90 36.79 -19.67
N ASP A 33 19.82 37.50 -19.03
CA ASP A 33 20.35 37.09 -17.73
C ASP A 33 19.24 36.98 -16.66
N PRO A 34 19.31 35.95 -15.77
CA PRO A 34 18.36 35.85 -14.69
C PRO A 34 18.44 37.06 -13.75
N PRO A 35 17.31 37.51 -13.17
CA PRO A 35 17.32 38.54 -12.16
C PRO A 35 18.24 38.19 -10.98
N PRO A 36 18.86 39.16 -10.30
CA PRO A 36 19.70 38.91 -9.14
C PRO A 36 18.95 38.11 -8.07
N GLY A 37 19.55 37.00 -7.62
CA GLY A 37 18.94 36.10 -6.62
C GLY A 37 17.94 35.10 -7.18
N TRP A 38 17.75 35.01 -8.51
CA TRP A 38 16.86 34.01 -9.11
C TRP A 38 17.39 32.60 -8.93
N ASN A 39 16.53 31.72 -8.41
CA ASN A 39 16.87 30.31 -8.23
C ASN A 39 16.45 29.52 -9.48
N LEU A 40 17.41 29.18 -10.32
CA LEU A 40 17.17 28.44 -11.58
C LEU A 40 16.72 26.98 -11.32
N TRP A 41 17.07 26.44 -10.15
CA TRP A 41 16.75 25.06 -9.78
C TRP A 41 15.87 25.07 -8.55
N ILE A 42 14.62 24.60 -8.72
CA ILE A 42 13.68 24.45 -7.60
C ILE A 42 13.33 22.97 -7.42
N GLU A 43 12.99 22.60 -6.18
CA GLU A 43 12.57 21.23 -5.87
C GLU A 43 11.30 20.89 -6.66
N ASP A 44 11.31 19.78 -7.41
CA ASP A 44 10.13 19.28 -8.09
C ASP A 44 9.27 18.47 -7.10
N THR A 45 8.44 19.19 -6.36
CA THR A 45 7.51 18.61 -5.38
C THR A 45 6.51 17.66 -6.04
N ALA A 46 6.10 17.93 -7.29
CA ALA A 46 5.17 17.08 -8.02
C ALA A 46 5.79 15.73 -8.41
N ALA A 47 7.07 15.71 -8.80
CA ALA A 47 7.80 14.48 -9.06
C ALA A 47 8.04 13.69 -7.78
N ARG A 48 8.37 14.37 -6.69
CA ARG A 48 8.50 13.78 -5.36
C ARG A 48 7.21 13.14 -4.89
N ASP A 49 6.09 13.85 -4.98
CA ASP A 49 4.78 13.34 -4.58
C ASP A 49 4.35 12.12 -5.39
N ARG A 50 4.58 12.13 -6.70
CA ARG A 50 4.31 10.97 -7.57
C ARG A 50 5.10 9.74 -7.14
N HIS A 51 6.33 9.91 -6.65
CA HIS A 51 7.16 8.80 -6.20
C HIS A 51 6.77 8.29 -4.80
N ILE A 52 6.35 9.17 -3.90
CA ILE A 52 6.09 8.85 -2.49
C ILE A 52 4.66 8.30 -2.29
N ARG A 53 3.66 8.84 -3.01
CA ARG A 53 2.25 8.45 -2.85
C ARG A 53 1.99 6.94 -2.91
N PRO A 54 2.49 6.19 -3.91
CA PRO A 54 2.28 4.74 -3.96
C PRO A 54 2.78 4.02 -2.70
N ALA A 55 3.98 4.37 -2.24
CA ALA A 55 4.57 3.79 -1.04
C ALA A 55 3.76 4.11 0.22
N GLN A 56 3.25 5.34 0.34
CA GLN A 56 2.40 5.75 1.47
C GLN A 56 1.11 4.95 1.55
N TRP A 57 0.44 4.71 0.42
CA TRP A 57 -0.76 3.87 0.36
C TRP A 57 -0.47 2.42 0.77
N THR A 58 0.67 1.87 0.34
CA THR A 58 1.08 0.51 0.72
C THR A 58 1.40 0.41 2.21
N ILE A 59 2.10 1.40 2.78
CA ILE A 59 2.39 1.47 4.22
C ILE A 59 1.10 1.62 5.02
N ALA A 60 0.27 2.60 4.69
CA ALA A 60 -0.97 2.88 5.41
C ALA A 60 -1.94 1.68 5.37
N GLY A 61 -2.09 1.06 4.19
CA GLY A 61 -2.92 -0.12 4.02
C GLY A 61 -2.41 -1.32 4.83
N GLY A 62 -1.12 -1.61 4.78
CA GLY A 62 -0.51 -2.67 5.58
C GLY A 62 -0.65 -2.42 7.08
N SER A 63 -0.44 -1.17 7.53
CA SER A 63 -0.63 -0.79 8.93
C SER A 63 -2.09 -0.93 9.37
N ALA A 64 -3.05 -0.54 8.52
CA ALA A 64 -4.48 -0.70 8.79
C ALA A 64 -4.86 -2.20 8.91
N ALA A 65 -4.33 -3.05 8.03
CA ALA A 65 -4.55 -4.49 8.09
C ALA A 65 -4.01 -5.10 9.40
N PHE A 66 -2.83 -4.68 9.82
CA PHE A 66 -2.24 -5.08 11.11
C PHE A 66 -3.09 -4.61 12.30
N LEU A 67 -3.47 -3.33 12.33
CA LEU A 67 -4.30 -2.77 13.41
C LEU A 67 -5.67 -3.44 13.46
N GLY A 68 -6.27 -3.75 12.30
CA GLY A 68 -7.50 -4.51 12.21
C GLY A 68 -7.41 -5.89 12.88
N SER A 69 -6.25 -6.54 12.82
CA SER A 69 -6.03 -7.84 13.47
C SER A 69 -6.08 -7.79 15.01
N LEU A 70 -5.87 -6.60 15.59
CA LEU A 70 -5.94 -6.40 17.04
C LEU A 70 -7.38 -6.20 17.54
N LEU A 71 -8.33 -5.94 16.65
CA LEU A 71 -9.75 -5.74 16.96
C LEU A 71 -10.51 -7.08 16.95
N PRO A 72 -11.76 -7.12 17.46
CA PRO A 72 -12.62 -8.29 17.31
C PRO A 72 -12.74 -8.68 15.83
N PHE A 73 -12.39 -9.94 15.52
CA PHE A 73 -12.20 -10.39 14.16
C PHE A 73 -13.37 -11.24 13.65
N LEU A 74 -13.72 -12.26 14.40
CA LEU A 74 -14.85 -13.14 14.18
C LEU A 74 -15.57 -13.40 15.49
N SER A 75 -16.88 -13.54 15.45
CA SER A 75 -17.71 -13.95 16.58
C SER A 75 -18.38 -15.27 16.23
N SER A 76 -18.27 -16.24 17.11
CA SER A 76 -18.92 -17.55 16.97
C SER A 76 -20.27 -17.60 17.66
N SER A 77 -21.23 -18.31 17.06
CA SER A 77 -22.48 -18.67 17.72
C SER A 77 -22.28 -19.68 18.87
N GLN A 78 -21.13 -20.39 18.87
CA GLN A 78 -20.73 -21.38 19.86
C GLN A 78 -19.29 -21.10 20.32
N PRO A 79 -19.07 -20.14 21.25
CA PRO A 79 -17.73 -19.71 21.61
C PRO A 79 -16.88 -20.81 22.27
N ASP A 80 -17.50 -21.73 22.97
CA ASP A 80 -16.80 -22.80 23.71
C ASP A 80 -16.18 -23.86 22.78
N ILE A 81 -16.77 -24.05 21.60
CA ILE A 81 -16.28 -25.01 20.60
C ILE A 81 -15.22 -24.41 19.70
N TYR A 82 -15.36 -23.13 19.35
CA TYR A 82 -14.53 -22.47 18.36
C TYR A 82 -13.24 -21.84 18.91
N ALA A 83 -13.15 -21.62 20.21
CA ALA A 83 -12.00 -20.93 20.83
C ALA A 83 -10.65 -21.67 20.69
N VAL A 84 -10.67 -22.94 20.23
CA VAL A 84 -9.49 -23.82 20.32
C VAL A 84 -8.65 -23.86 19.03
N ASN A 85 -9.17 -23.54 17.84
CA ASN A 85 -8.48 -23.98 16.60
C ASN A 85 -8.28 -22.97 15.48
N SER A 86 -8.58 -21.69 15.57
CA SER A 86 -8.38 -20.80 14.43
C SER A 86 -7.93 -19.39 14.81
N SER A 87 -6.76 -19.00 14.26
CA SER A 87 -6.21 -17.66 14.41
C SER A 87 -6.20 -16.90 13.08
N PRO A 88 -7.36 -16.57 12.47
CA PRO A 88 -7.39 -15.76 11.27
C PRO A 88 -6.78 -14.36 11.50
N LYS A 89 -6.71 -13.90 12.76
CA LYS A 89 -6.01 -12.68 13.17
C LYS A 89 -4.52 -12.72 12.84
N GLU A 90 -3.87 -13.85 13.05
CA GLU A 90 -2.44 -14.02 12.78
C GLU A 90 -2.12 -13.87 11.31
N SER A 91 -2.98 -14.41 10.44
CA SER A 91 -2.85 -14.22 9.00
C SER A 91 -2.96 -12.75 8.60
N ALA A 92 -3.94 -12.01 9.14
CA ALA A 92 -4.11 -10.59 8.88
C ALA A 92 -2.92 -9.77 9.41
N ALA A 93 -2.43 -10.08 10.61
CA ALA A 93 -1.25 -9.45 11.19
C ALA A 93 0.00 -9.68 10.33
N PHE A 94 0.22 -10.93 9.92
CA PHE A 94 1.37 -11.31 9.08
C PHE A 94 1.37 -10.56 7.74
N PHE A 95 0.26 -10.59 6.99
CA PHE A 95 0.13 -9.86 5.75
C PHE A 95 0.26 -8.35 5.96
N GLY A 96 -0.31 -7.81 7.03
CA GLY A 96 -0.23 -6.39 7.37
C GLY A 96 1.21 -5.92 7.55
N VAL A 97 2.01 -6.66 8.33
CA VAL A 97 3.43 -6.35 8.57
C VAL A 97 4.25 -6.45 7.28
N LEU A 98 4.05 -7.50 6.48
CA LEU A 98 4.77 -7.66 5.21
C LEU A 98 4.45 -6.53 4.23
N LEU A 99 3.17 -6.16 4.09
CA LEU A 99 2.76 -5.07 3.20
C LEU A 99 3.30 -3.72 3.65
N ALA A 100 3.26 -3.42 4.95
CA ALA A 100 3.85 -2.20 5.49
C ALA A 100 5.37 -2.17 5.24
N GLY A 101 6.08 -3.27 5.48
CA GLY A 101 7.51 -3.41 5.23
C GLY A 101 7.88 -3.20 3.75
N LEU A 102 7.11 -3.79 2.81
CA LEU A 102 7.30 -3.57 1.38
C LEU A 102 7.05 -2.11 0.99
N GLY A 103 6.07 -1.44 1.59
CA GLY A 103 5.83 -0.02 1.38
C GLY A 103 7.02 0.85 1.83
N VAL A 104 7.67 0.51 2.94
CA VAL A 104 8.91 1.18 3.40
C VAL A 104 10.04 0.97 2.39
N ILE A 105 10.20 -0.25 1.87
CA ILE A 105 11.20 -0.56 0.83
C ILE A 105 10.90 0.23 -0.45
N MET A 106 9.63 0.31 -0.88
CA MET A 106 9.21 1.10 -2.03
C MET A 106 9.52 2.59 -1.87
N ARG A 107 9.41 3.12 -0.65
CA ARG A 107 9.77 4.51 -0.35
C ARG A 107 11.28 4.77 -0.42
N ALA A 108 12.08 3.78 0.01
CA ALA A 108 13.53 3.91 0.10
C ALA A 108 14.25 3.66 -1.24
N ARG A 109 13.64 2.93 -2.16
CA ARG A 109 14.26 2.49 -3.41
C ARG A 109 13.60 3.10 -4.63
N SER A 110 14.38 3.26 -5.71
CA SER A 110 13.91 3.73 -7.02
C SER A 110 14.30 2.75 -8.12
N GLY A 111 13.70 2.88 -9.31
CA GLY A 111 14.03 2.08 -10.48
C GLY A 111 13.52 0.63 -10.41
N ARG A 112 14.32 -0.33 -10.93
CA ARG A 112 13.93 -1.74 -11.06
C ARG A 112 13.63 -2.42 -9.71
N ALA A 113 14.35 -2.05 -8.65
CA ALA A 113 14.12 -2.59 -7.31
C ALA A 113 12.75 -2.17 -6.73
N ASN A 114 12.27 -0.97 -7.08
CA ASN A 114 10.92 -0.53 -6.71
C ASN A 114 9.84 -1.35 -7.42
N SER A 115 10.06 -1.74 -8.68
CA SER A 115 9.14 -2.60 -9.43
C SER A 115 8.95 -3.96 -8.80
N VAL A 116 10.04 -4.59 -8.41
CA VAL A 116 9.99 -5.91 -7.76
C VAL A 116 9.20 -5.83 -6.45
N SER A 117 9.49 -4.82 -5.62
CA SER A 117 8.74 -4.65 -4.36
C SER A 117 7.27 -4.32 -4.58
N ALA A 118 6.92 -3.57 -5.62
CA ALA A 118 5.52 -3.30 -5.98
C ALA A 118 4.79 -4.56 -6.49
N ILE A 119 5.44 -5.39 -7.30
CA ILE A 119 4.87 -6.68 -7.74
C ILE A 119 4.63 -7.59 -6.53
N LEU A 120 5.61 -7.72 -5.64
CA LEU A 120 5.47 -8.51 -4.42
C LEU A 120 4.34 -7.98 -3.54
N ALA A 121 4.23 -6.66 -3.36
CA ALA A 121 3.15 -6.06 -2.59
C ALA A 121 1.78 -6.34 -3.21
N LEU A 122 1.66 -6.29 -4.54
CA LEU A 122 0.42 -6.59 -5.24
C LEU A 122 0.00 -8.06 -5.08
N ILE A 123 0.96 -8.99 -5.24
CA ILE A 123 0.72 -10.43 -5.05
C ILE A 123 0.27 -10.71 -3.62
N LEU A 124 0.99 -10.17 -2.63
CA LEU A 124 0.67 -10.37 -1.21
C LEU A 124 -0.67 -9.74 -0.84
N ALA A 125 -0.99 -8.56 -1.35
CA ALA A 125 -2.29 -7.92 -1.11
C ALA A 125 -3.44 -8.76 -1.70
N GLY A 126 -3.28 -9.26 -2.92
CA GLY A 126 -4.26 -10.16 -3.55
C GLY A 126 -4.45 -11.46 -2.76
N LEU A 127 -3.35 -12.09 -2.34
CA LEU A 127 -3.40 -13.31 -1.55
C LEU A 127 -4.05 -13.07 -0.18
N ALA A 128 -3.74 -11.96 0.48
CA ALA A 128 -4.33 -11.58 1.76
C ALA A 128 -5.86 -11.38 1.64
N VAL A 129 -6.30 -10.64 0.61
CA VAL A 129 -7.74 -10.42 0.37
C VAL A 129 -8.45 -11.75 0.10
N LEU A 130 -7.89 -12.61 -0.74
CA LEU A 130 -8.47 -13.93 -1.03
C LEU A 130 -8.56 -14.80 0.23
N THR A 131 -7.51 -14.84 1.04
CA THR A 131 -7.47 -15.61 2.28
C THR A 131 -8.51 -15.09 3.27
N LEU A 132 -8.55 -13.78 3.53
CA LEU A 132 -9.48 -13.18 4.47
C LEU A 132 -10.93 -13.28 4.00
N ALA A 133 -11.19 -13.07 2.71
CA ALA A 133 -12.52 -13.25 2.12
C ALA A 133 -12.97 -14.72 2.17
N GLY A 134 -12.08 -15.66 1.88
CA GLY A 134 -12.35 -17.09 1.98
C GLY A 134 -12.70 -17.52 3.39
N ILE A 135 -11.96 -17.08 4.40
CA ILE A 135 -12.24 -17.35 5.81
C ILE A 135 -13.59 -16.76 6.21
N THR A 136 -13.88 -15.52 5.77
CA THR A 136 -15.16 -14.85 6.06
C THR A 136 -16.32 -15.62 5.45
N LEU A 137 -16.20 -16.01 4.17
CA LEU A 137 -17.24 -16.75 3.47
C LEU A 137 -17.47 -18.13 4.09
N ALA A 138 -16.39 -18.87 4.37
CA ALA A 138 -16.46 -20.17 5.03
C ALA A 138 -17.14 -20.05 6.42
N GLY A 139 -16.81 -19.01 7.18
CA GLY A 139 -17.44 -18.76 8.47
C GLY A 139 -18.94 -18.45 8.36
N ILE A 140 -19.37 -17.68 7.36
CA ILE A 140 -20.79 -17.36 7.13
C ILE A 140 -21.58 -18.63 6.72
N VAL A 141 -20.98 -19.48 5.88
CA VAL A 141 -21.58 -20.74 5.46
C VAL A 141 -21.71 -21.70 6.66
N GLY A 142 -20.78 -21.60 7.60
CA GLY A 142 -20.72 -22.44 8.77
C GLY A 142 -20.15 -23.84 8.51
N SER A 143 -19.91 -24.55 9.58
CA SER A 143 -19.46 -25.94 9.55
C SER A 143 -20.14 -26.74 10.67
N ASP A 144 -20.29 -28.03 10.43
CA ASP A 144 -20.79 -28.95 11.47
C ASP A 144 -19.60 -29.41 12.30
N GLU A 145 -19.61 -29.00 13.57
CA GLU A 145 -18.57 -29.35 14.56
C GLU A 145 -19.16 -30.32 15.59
N THR A 146 -18.33 -31.16 16.17
CA THR A 146 -18.75 -32.10 17.21
C THR A 146 -18.44 -31.52 18.58
N ASP A 147 -19.46 -31.41 19.43
CA ASP A 147 -19.29 -30.96 20.81
C ASP A 147 -18.57 -32.01 21.68
N ALA A 148 -18.25 -31.67 22.93
CA ALA A 148 -17.60 -32.56 23.87
C ALA A 148 -18.43 -33.79 24.23
N PHE A 149 -19.72 -33.82 23.89
CA PHE A 149 -20.66 -34.91 24.16
C PHE A 149 -20.93 -35.76 22.91
N GLY A 150 -20.27 -35.47 21.77
CA GLY A 150 -20.41 -36.24 20.55
C GLY A 150 -21.60 -35.82 19.65
N ASN A 151 -22.28 -34.69 19.95
CA ASN A 151 -23.36 -34.19 19.15
C ASN A 151 -22.82 -33.27 18.04
N THR A 152 -23.41 -33.35 16.85
CA THR A 152 -23.10 -32.43 15.76
C THR A 152 -23.83 -31.09 15.98
N VAL A 153 -23.08 -30.00 16.01
CA VAL A 153 -23.61 -28.63 16.18
C VAL A 153 -23.15 -27.78 15.00
N HIS A 154 -24.10 -27.10 14.37
CA HIS A 154 -23.79 -26.18 13.28
C HIS A 154 -23.23 -24.86 13.84
N VAL A 155 -21.97 -24.52 13.49
CA VAL A 155 -21.28 -23.32 13.98
C VAL A 155 -21.17 -22.31 12.87
N ASN A 156 -21.77 -21.14 13.07
CA ASN A 156 -21.64 -20.00 12.17
C ASN A 156 -20.73 -18.92 12.79
N LEU A 157 -19.90 -18.32 11.93
CA LEU A 157 -19.03 -17.21 12.31
C LEU A 157 -19.57 -15.92 11.72
N SER A 158 -19.67 -14.90 12.56
CA SER A 158 -20.05 -13.55 12.12
C SER A 158 -18.80 -12.67 12.00
N PRO A 159 -18.57 -12.05 10.81
CA PRO A 159 -17.45 -11.15 10.63
C PRO A 159 -17.62 -9.90 11.51
N GLN A 160 -16.56 -9.52 12.20
CA GLN A 160 -16.49 -8.34 13.05
C GLN A 160 -15.69 -7.23 12.38
N ILE A 161 -15.67 -6.06 13.01
CA ILE A 161 -15.02 -4.85 12.47
C ILE A 161 -13.54 -5.08 12.13
N GLY A 162 -12.83 -5.91 12.86
CA GLY A 162 -11.41 -6.17 12.65
C GLY A 162 -11.09 -6.79 11.29
N ILE A 163 -11.89 -7.80 10.84
CA ILE A 163 -11.67 -8.42 9.52
C ILE A 163 -11.99 -7.44 8.39
N LEU A 164 -13.01 -6.60 8.55
CA LEU A 164 -13.37 -5.58 7.55
C LEU A 164 -12.26 -4.56 7.38
N ILE A 165 -11.72 -4.04 8.48
CA ILE A 165 -10.58 -3.10 8.44
C ILE A 165 -9.37 -3.75 7.80
N SER A 166 -9.09 -5.02 8.11
CA SER A 166 -7.95 -5.75 7.54
C SER A 166 -8.09 -5.94 6.03
N ILE A 167 -9.28 -6.30 5.54
CA ILE A 167 -9.54 -6.43 4.10
C ILE A 167 -9.37 -5.08 3.40
N VAL A 168 -9.97 -4.01 3.92
CA VAL A 168 -9.85 -2.66 3.37
C VAL A 168 -8.38 -2.21 3.35
N GLY A 169 -7.63 -2.50 4.42
CA GLY A 169 -6.20 -2.23 4.49
C GLY A 169 -5.39 -2.95 3.40
N CYS A 170 -5.65 -4.23 3.18
CA CYS A 170 -4.99 -5.02 2.13
C CYS A 170 -5.33 -4.49 0.73
N VAL A 171 -6.59 -4.11 0.48
CA VAL A 171 -7.02 -3.50 -0.79
C VAL A 171 -6.31 -2.15 -1.00
N ALA A 172 -6.24 -1.30 0.01
CA ALA A 172 -5.53 -0.01 -0.05
C ALA A 172 -4.04 -0.20 -0.36
N ALA A 173 -3.38 -1.20 0.25
CA ALA A 173 -2.00 -1.54 -0.04
C ALA A 173 -1.81 -2.00 -1.49
N GLY A 174 -2.73 -2.80 -2.02
CA GLY A 174 -2.74 -3.24 -3.43
C GLY A 174 -2.90 -2.06 -4.40
N ILE A 175 -3.78 -1.10 -4.10
CA ILE A 175 -3.94 0.13 -4.89
C ILE A 175 -2.63 0.91 -4.91
N GLY A 176 -1.94 1.05 -3.78
CA GLY A 176 -0.62 1.68 -3.71
C GLY A 176 0.40 0.99 -4.62
N ALA A 177 0.42 -0.34 -4.63
CA ALA A 177 1.27 -1.12 -5.52
C ALA A 177 0.95 -0.86 -7.00
N ILE A 178 -0.33 -0.86 -7.39
CA ILE A 178 -0.77 -0.58 -8.78
C ILE A 178 -0.38 0.85 -9.21
N MET A 179 -0.57 1.83 -8.33
CA MET A 179 -0.19 3.22 -8.62
C MET A 179 1.29 3.37 -8.97
N SER A 180 2.16 2.53 -8.41
CA SER A 180 3.60 2.56 -8.71
C SER A 180 3.94 2.21 -10.16
N PHE A 181 3.05 1.51 -10.89
CA PHE A 181 3.21 1.16 -12.29
C PHE A 181 2.68 2.25 -13.24
N ARG A 182 1.71 3.05 -12.82
CA ARG A 182 1.06 4.08 -13.68
C ARG A 182 1.91 5.35 -13.85
N HIS A 183 2.94 5.51 -13.06
CA HIS A 183 3.78 6.72 -13.02
C HIS A 183 5.19 6.50 -13.64
N ARG A 184 5.29 5.58 -14.60
CA ARG A 184 6.52 5.32 -15.37
C ARG A 184 6.46 5.88 -16.76
#